data_ea7ba74cea114d6f13b44b8c17a2b275
#
_entry.id   ea7ba74cea114d6f13b44b8c17a2b275
#
_cell.length_a   1.000
_cell.length_b   1.000
_cell.length_c   1.000
_cell.angle_alpha   90.00
_cell.angle_beta   90.00
_cell.angle_gamma   90.00
#
_symmetry.space_group_name_H-M   'P 1'
#
loop_
_entity.id
_entity.type
_entity.pdbx_description
1 polymer ?
#
loop_
_entity_poly.entity_id
_entity_poly.type
_entity_poly.pdbx_seq_one_letter_code
_entity_poly.pdbx_strand_id
1 'polypeptide(L)'
;MAKRKVFSIGSSLSDGLEQTFAAAQNYSNQLRIDVIPLSKIEVDPDNPRTLTISMNDLLHGISDNDPLLEIKTTEKEELRSLANSINEHGILNPVIVYESNASYRLIAGERRTLASILIGKTDIQAKIIDKKPDELKIRLLQWVENSERTDLSLHDRLLNFEMIVNAYAKASNFNINDIRPVDISNLIGCSKPHASNLKLLLAADQDIRKIIAENKISNIEKIAILCQIKDLNLRNKAIQDAINGATLVDLKKYLEINFEINHQHEHVMVSSYVRGKKISLGSINNINAAKKIFCILLDHVEDRMLKTNLSKVNMDNPRDISRALKTIISSLEQVND
;
A
#
# COMPACT_ATOMS: atom_id res chain seq x y z
N MET A 1 -5.90 24.40 -23.35
CA MET A 1 -5.94 23.80 -21.99
C MET A 1 -6.64 22.45 -22.08
N ALA A 2 -5.88 21.37 -22.01
CA ALA A 2 -6.43 20.03 -22.10
C ALA A 2 -7.10 19.67 -20.76
N LYS A 3 -8.40 19.38 -20.79
CA LYS A 3 -9.15 18.83 -19.65
C LYS A 3 -8.50 17.51 -19.25
N ARG A 4 -7.89 17.46 -18.04
CA ARG A 4 -7.52 16.19 -17.41
C ARG A 4 -8.79 15.33 -17.30
N LYS A 5 -8.85 14.25 -18.07
CA LYS A 5 -9.85 13.19 -17.85
C LYS A 5 -9.63 12.65 -16.44
N VAL A 6 -10.55 12.94 -15.53
CA VAL A 6 -10.64 12.23 -14.26
C VAL A 6 -11.06 10.81 -14.63
N PHE A 7 -10.14 9.87 -14.46
CA PHE A 7 -10.42 8.46 -14.70
C PHE A 7 -11.40 8.00 -13.61
N SER A 8 -12.66 7.87 -13.98
CA SER A 8 -13.65 7.19 -13.14
C SER A 8 -13.55 5.70 -13.48
N ILE A 9 -13.08 4.92 -12.52
CA ILE A 9 -13.22 3.45 -12.59
C ILE A 9 -14.72 3.19 -12.72
N GLY A 10 -15.12 2.44 -13.75
CA GLY A 10 -16.52 2.07 -13.94
C GLY A 10 -17.05 1.39 -12.68
N SER A 11 -18.32 1.63 -12.31
CA SER A 11 -18.94 1.08 -11.10
C SER A 11 -18.76 -0.44 -10.96
N SER A 12 -18.73 -1.16 -12.06
CA SER A 12 -18.46 -2.61 -12.08
C SER A 12 -17.03 -3.00 -11.66
N LEU A 13 -16.04 -2.09 -11.84
CA LEU A 13 -14.66 -2.33 -11.38
C LEU A 13 -14.49 -1.90 -9.92
N SER A 14 -15.17 -0.83 -9.46
CA SER A 14 -15.13 -0.41 -8.05
C SER A 14 -15.84 -1.42 -7.15
N ASP A 15 -16.96 -1.98 -7.59
CA ASP A 15 -17.68 -3.06 -6.87
C ASP A 15 -16.85 -4.36 -6.85
N GLY A 16 -16.04 -4.61 -7.90
CA GLY A 16 -15.05 -5.70 -7.93
C GLY A 16 -13.88 -5.49 -6.97
N LEU A 17 -13.45 -4.25 -6.74
CA LEU A 17 -12.30 -3.92 -5.89
C LEU A 17 -12.62 -3.90 -4.40
N GLU A 18 -13.82 -3.45 -4.00
CA GLU A 18 -14.26 -3.54 -2.59
C GLU A 18 -14.30 -4.99 -2.08
N GLN A 19 -14.31 -5.95 -2.99
CA GLN A 19 -14.37 -7.37 -2.71
C GLN A 19 -13.03 -8.11 -2.91
N THR A 20 -11.96 -7.46 -3.39
CA THR A 20 -10.79 -8.22 -3.90
C THR A 20 -10.06 -8.99 -2.80
N PHE A 21 -9.73 -8.34 -1.68
CA PHE A 21 -9.09 -9.03 -0.55
C PHE A 21 -10.08 -10.00 0.13
N ALA A 22 -11.29 -9.54 0.44
CA ALA A 22 -12.34 -10.37 1.02
C ALA A 22 -12.73 -11.51 0.09
N ALA A 23 -12.77 -11.27 -1.22
CA ALA A 23 -13.02 -12.31 -2.22
C ALA A 23 -11.88 -13.33 -2.28
N ALA A 24 -10.61 -12.90 -2.20
CA ALA A 24 -9.48 -13.84 -2.16
C ALA A 24 -9.50 -14.69 -0.89
N GLN A 25 -9.81 -14.09 0.26
CA GLN A 25 -9.95 -14.80 1.53
C GLN A 25 -11.14 -15.77 1.51
N ASN A 26 -12.31 -15.33 1.06
CA ASN A 26 -13.50 -16.18 0.93
C ASN A 26 -13.25 -17.31 -0.08
N TYR A 27 -12.61 -17.02 -1.21
CA TYR A 27 -12.23 -18.01 -2.19
C TYR A 27 -11.29 -19.06 -1.59
N SER A 28 -10.25 -18.64 -0.87
CA SER A 28 -9.34 -19.57 -0.17
C SER A 28 -10.09 -20.48 0.82
N ASN A 29 -11.12 -19.96 1.49
CA ASN A 29 -11.92 -20.74 2.45
C ASN A 29 -12.90 -21.73 1.78
N GLN A 30 -13.26 -21.50 0.52
CA GLN A 30 -14.17 -22.36 -0.27
C GLN A 30 -13.45 -23.43 -1.09
N LEU A 31 -12.09 -23.37 -1.14
CA LEU A 31 -11.33 -24.36 -1.90
C LEU A 31 -11.49 -25.78 -1.32
N ARG A 32 -11.53 -26.77 -2.20
CA ARG A 32 -11.47 -28.18 -1.83
C ARG A 32 -10.17 -28.46 -1.08
N ILE A 33 -10.28 -29.08 0.08
CA ILE A 33 -9.13 -29.56 0.84
C ILE A 33 -8.98 -31.05 0.56
N ASP A 34 -7.78 -31.45 0.16
CA ASP A 34 -7.45 -32.85 -0.08
C ASP A 34 -6.04 -33.15 0.43
N VAL A 35 -5.69 -34.42 0.55
CA VAL A 35 -4.35 -34.89 0.89
C VAL A 35 -3.63 -35.26 -0.39
N ILE A 36 -2.51 -34.60 -0.67
CA ILE A 36 -1.76 -34.78 -1.91
C ILE A 36 -0.32 -35.25 -1.62
N PRO A 37 0.28 -36.07 -2.50
CA PRO A 37 1.66 -36.51 -2.35
C PRO A 37 2.63 -35.32 -2.43
N LEU A 38 3.55 -35.21 -1.47
CA LEU A 38 4.62 -34.20 -1.47
C LEU A 38 5.52 -34.31 -2.71
N SER A 39 5.73 -35.53 -3.24
CA SER A 39 6.50 -35.79 -4.46
C SER A 39 5.90 -35.18 -5.72
N LYS A 40 4.62 -34.80 -5.71
CA LYS A 40 3.94 -34.12 -6.83
C LYS A 40 3.89 -32.61 -6.70
N ILE A 41 4.41 -32.04 -5.62
CA ILE A 41 4.41 -30.60 -5.40
C ILE A 41 5.67 -29.99 -6.00
N GLU A 42 5.49 -28.98 -6.82
CA GLU A 42 6.56 -28.16 -7.39
C GLU A 42 6.43 -26.72 -6.88
N VAL A 43 7.54 -26.14 -6.42
CA VAL A 43 7.57 -24.71 -6.03
C VAL A 43 7.50 -23.87 -7.29
N ASP A 44 6.69 -22.80 -7.25
CA ASP A 44 6.64 -21.86 -8.37
C ASP A 44 7.92 -21.00 -8.37
N PRO A 45 8.72 -21.00 -9.47
CA PRO A 45 9.94 -20.21 -9.56
C PRO A 45 9.67 -18.69 -9.42
N ASP A 46 8.45 -18.23 -9.69
CA ASP A 46 8.05 -16.84 -9.54
C ASP A 46 7.56 -16.52 -8.11
N ASN A 47 7.73 -17.43 -7.16
CA ASN A 47 7.36 -17.16 -5.77
C ASN A 47 8.32 -16.12 -5.16
N PRO A 48 7.81 -14.97 -4.65
CA PRO A 48 8.65 -13.88 -4.14
C PRO A 48 9.47 -14.24 -2.91
N ARG A 49 9.10 -15.32 -2.24
CA ARG A 49 9.83 -15.84 -1.11
C ARG A 49 10.47 -17.16 -1.47
N THR A 50 11.68 -17.09 -1.87
CA THR A 50 12.54 -18.27 -1.97
C THR A 50 13.30 -18.44 -0.67
N LEU A 51 12.97 -19.48 0.10
CA LEU A 51 13.94 -20.02 1.02
C LEU A 51 15.14 -20.46 0.19
N THR A 52 16.31 -20.23 0.70
CA THR A 52 17.55 -20.65 0.02
C THR A 52 17.64 -22.18 -0.02
N ILE A 53 17.13 -22.83 1.04
CA ILE A 53 17.04 -24.28 1.12
C ILE A 53 15.89 -24.80 0.23
N SER A 54 16.20 -25.75 -0.62
CA SER A 54 15.25 -26.39 -1.54
C SER A 54 14.74 -27.73 -1.03
N MET A 55 13.67 -28.24 -1.65
CA MET A 55 13.22 -29.63 -1.40
C MET A 55 14.33 -30.66 -1.65
N ASN A 56 15.14 -30.43 -2.69
CA ASN A 56 16.24 -31.32 -3.03
C ASN A 56 17.32 -31.36 -1.95
N ASP A 57 17.64 -30.21 -1.33
CA ASP A 57 18.59 -30.12 -0.23
C ASP A 57 18.11 -30.89 1.00
N LEU A 58 16.80 -30.95 1.23
CA LEU A 58 16.24 -31.69 2.35
C LEU A 58 16.18 -33.20 2.08
N LEU A 59 15.95 -33.61 0.84
CA LEU A 59 15.87 -35.02 0.45
C LEU A 59 17.26 -35.69 0.31
N HIS A 60 18.24 -34.95 -0.23
CA HIS A 60 19.54 -35.50 -0.59
C HIS A 60 20.71 -34.96 0.24
N GLY A 61 20.46 -33.97 1.11
CA GLY A 61 21.48 -33.26 1.86
C GLY A 61 22.00 -32.03 1.15
N ILE A 62 22.54 -31.08 1.92
CA ILE A 62 23.19 -29.87 1.41
C ILE A 62 24.63 -30.24 1.08
N SER A 63 25.15 -29.86 -0.10
CA SER A 63 26.52 -30.09 -0.47
C SER A 63 27.49 -29.29 0.40
N ASP A 64 28.60 -29.90 0.82
CA ASP A 64 29.64 -29.23 1.62
C ASP A 64 30.31 -28.06 0.86
N ASN A 65 30.25 -28.08 -0.47
CA ASN A 65 30.76 -27.00 -1.34
C ASN A 65 29.70 -25.99 -1.77
N ASP A 66 28.51 -26.02 -1.17
CA ASP A 66 27.46 -25.06 -1.50
C ASP A 66 27.83 -23.66 -0.98
N PRO A 67 27.88 -22.62 -1.83
CA PRO A 67 28.25 -21.27 -1.40
C PRO A 67 27.27 -20.68 -0.37
N LEU A 68 26.08 -21.27 -0.23
CA LEU A 68 25.03 -20.85 0.69
C LEU A 68 24.83 -21.84 1.85
N LEU A 69 25.81 -22.71 2.12
CA LEU A 69 25.74 -23.77 3.13
C LEU A 69 25.32 -23.25 4.52
N GLU A 70 25.94 -22.16 4.99
CA GLU A 70 25.62 -21.57 6.30
C GLU A 70 24.17 -21.06 6.37
N ILE A 71 23.73 -20.38 5.33
CA ILE A 71 22.35 -19.85 5.23
C ILE A 71 21.34 -21.00 5.21
N LYS A 72 21.57 -21.99 4.34
CA LYS A 72 20.72 -23.19 4.23
C LYS A 72 20.67 -24.00 5.53
N THR A 73 21.78 -24.07 6.24
CA THR A 73 21.86 -24.77 7.53
C THR A 73 21.03 -24.04 8.59
N THR A 74 21.13 -22.73 8.64
CA THR A 74 20.32 -21.89 9.54
C THR A 74 18.84 -22.02 9.23
N GLU A 75 18.45 -21.92 7.96
CA GLU A 75 17.05 -22.10 7.54
C GLU A 75 16.53 -23.51 7.87
N LYS A 76 17.38 -24.53 7.75
CA LYS A 76 17.02 -25.91 8.13
C LYS A 76 16.73 -26.03 9.64
N GLU A 77 17.53 -25.38 10.49
CA GLU A 77 17.27 -25.37 11.94
C GLU A 77 15.97 -24.63 12.30
N GLU A 78 15.70 -23.49 11.62
CA GLU A 78 14.43 -22.80 11.78
C GLU A 78 13.22 -23.66 11.35
N LEU A 79 13.36 -24.43 10.28
CA LEU A 79 12.33 -25.37 9.83
C LEU A 79 12.08 -26.51 10.81
N ARG A 80 13.08 -26.92 11.60
CA ARG A 80 12.92 -28.00 12.61
C ARG A 80 11.87 -27.67 13.67
N SER A 81 11.81 -26.43 14.14
CA SER A 81 10.78 -26.02 15.11
C SER A 81 9.38 -26.19 14.53
N LEU A 82 9.18 -25.74 13.30
CA LEU A 82 7.90 -25.93 12.58
C LEU A 82 7.61 -27.42 12.29
N ALA A 83 8.65 -28.18 11.92
CA ALA A 83 8.55 -29.61 11.65
C ALA A 83 8.10 -30.38 12.89
N ASN A 84 8.66 -30.07 14.07
CA ASN A 84 8.24 -30.66 15.35
C ASN A 84 6.77 -30.36 15.64
N SER A 85 6.35 -29.10 15.47
CA SER A 85 4.94 -28.71 15.64
C SER A 85 3.99 -29.46 14.68
N ILE A 86 4.41 -29.62 13.41
CA ILE A 86 3.64 -30.38 12.41
C ILE A 86 3.59 -31.88 12.76
N ASN A 87 4.64 -32.39 13.36
CA ASN A 87 4.68 -33.79 13.80
C ASN A 87 3.71 -34.06 14.96
N GLU A 88 3.60 -33.13 15.90
CA GLU A 88 2.76 -33.25 17.09
C GLU A 88 1.28 -32.94 16.81
N HIS A 89 1.00 -31.89 16.05
CA HIS A 89 -0.36 -31.34 15.91
C HIS A 89 -0.93 -31.47 14.49
N GLY A 90 -0.12 -31.93 13.53
CA GLY A 90 -0.49 -31.91 12.11
C GLY A 90 -0.39 -30.51 11.50
N ILE A 91 -0.92 -30.37 10.29
CA ILE A 91 -0.99 -29.10 9.57
C ILE A 91 -2.33 -28.42 9.86
N LEU A 92 -2.30 -27.34 10.63
CA LEU A 92 -3.52 -26.59 10.97
C LEU A 92 -4.07 -25.82 9.76
N ASN A 93 -3.16 -25.19 8.99
CA ASN A 93 -3.51 -24.44 7.78
C ASN A 93 -2.97 -25.17 6.54
N PRO A 94 -3.83 -25.79 5.69
CA PRO A 94 -3.41 -26.46 4.47
C PRO A 94 -2.61 -25.56 3.54
N VAL A 95 -1.66 -26.12 2.79
CA VAL A 95 -0.95 -25.39 1.74
C VAL A 95 -1.90 -25.06 0.58
N ILE A 96 -1.60 -24.04 -0.22
CA ILE A 96 -2.43 -23.68 -1.39
C ILE A 96 -1.66 -24.06 -2.64
N VAL A 97 -2.31 -24.83 -3.50
CA VAL A 97 -1.74 -25.31 -4.77
C VAL A 97 -2.72 -25.14 -5.93
N TYR A 98 -2.23 -25.13 -7.15
CA TYR A 98 -3.07 -25.32 -8.33
C TYR A 98 -2.62 -26.56 -9.13
N GLU A 99 -3.57 -27.20 -9.81
CA GLU A 99 -3.28 -28.35 -10.68
C GLU A 99 -2.53 -27.90 -11.94
N SER A 100 -1.43 -28.60 -12.25
CA SER A 100 -0.61 -28.37 -13.43
C SER A 100 -0.17 -29.70 -14.03
N ASN A 101 -0.86 -30.15 -15.09
CA ASN A 101 -0.66 -31.45 -15.70
C ASN A 101 -0.85 -32.59 -14.67
N ALA A 102 0.19 -33.37 -14.39
CA ALA A 102 0.16 -34.46 -13.42
C ALA A 102 0.76 -34.08 -12.05
N SER A 103 1.06 -32.80 -11.83
CA SER A 103 1.68 -32.25 -10.62
C SER A 103 0.85 -31.10 -10.04
N TYR A 104 1.29 -30.57 -8.90
CA TYR A 104 0.70 -29.43 -8.21
C TYR A 104 1.73 -28.32 -8.10
N ARG A 105 1.36 -27.10 -8.48
CA ARG A 105 2.18 -25.90 -8.28
C ARG A 105 1.82 -25.22 -6.98
N LEU A 106 2.83 -25.00 -6.13
CA LEU A 106 2.66 -24.38 -4.83
C LEU A 106 2.48 -22.85 -4.98
N ILE A 107 1.35 -22.34 -4.48
CA ILE A 107 1.09 -20.88 -4.37
C ILE A 107 1.54 -20.36 -3.03
N ALA A 108 1.18 -21.05 -1.93
CA ALA A 108 1.49 -20.61 -0.57
C ALA A 108 1.70 -21.81 0.36
N GLY A 109 2.57 -21.64 1.36
CA GLY A 109 2.87 -22.67 2.37
C GLY A 109 4.20 -23.40 2.16
N GLU A 110 5.18 -22.79 1.50
CA GLU A 110 6.50 -23.38 1.22
C GLU A 110 7.19 -23.92 2.48
N ARG A 111 7.23 -23.13 3.59
CA ARG A 111 7.82 -23.59 4.86
C ARG A 111 7.13 -24.84 5.40
N ARG A 112 5.81 -24.93 5.31
CA ARG A 112 5.05 -26.11 5.75
C ARG A 112 5.34 -27.34 4.89
N THR A 113 5.49 -27.15 3.59
CA THR A 113 5.89 -28.19 2.66
C THR A 113 7.29 -28.72 2.99
N LEU A 114 8.28 -27.83 3.14
CA LEU A 114 9.65 -28.19 3.46
C LEU A 114 9.76 -28.82 4.86
N ALA A 115 9.06 -28.29 5.86
CA ALA A 115 9.03 -28.88 7.21
C ALA A 115 8.40 -30.29 7.20
N SER A 116 7.38 -30.52 6.38
CA SER A 116 6.77 -31.86 6.23
C SER A 116 7.73 -32.87 5.61
N ILE A 117 8.51 -32.44 4.61
CA ILE A 117 9.58 -33.26 4.00
C ILE A 117 10.66 -33.58 5.04
N LEU A 118 11.07 -32.59 5.85
CA LEU A 118 12.13 -32.74 6.85
C LEU A 118 11.82 -33.84 7.89
N ILE A 119 10.53 -34.06 8.22
CA ILE A 119 10.09 -35.13 9.14
C ILE A 119 9.65 -36.41 8.42
N GLY A 120 9.94 -36.52 7.12
CA GLY A 120 9.69 -37.74 6.33
C GLY A 120 8.20 -38.00 6.00
N LYS A 121 7.32 -36.99 6.04
CA LYS A 121 5.94 -37.16 5.53
C LYS A 121 5.94 -37.40 4.03
N THR A 122 5.02 -38.24 3.57
CA THR A 122 4.81 -38.55 2.16
C THR A 122 3.74 -37.65 1.55
N ASP A 123 2.83 -37.15 2.38
CA ASP A 123 1.63 -36.46 1.95
C ASP A 123 1.40 -35.19 2.79
N ILE A 124 0.64 -34.25 2.24
CA ILE A 124 0.33 -32.98 2.88
C ILE A 124 -1.12 -32.56 2.54
N GLN A 125 -1.79 -31.92 3.51
CA GLN A 125 -3.08 -31.30 3.28
C GLN A 125 -2.93 -30.03 2.43
N ALA A 126 -3.70 -29.93 1.35
CA ALA A 126 -3.67 -28.82 0.42
C ALA A 126 -5.08 -28.31 0.07
N LYS A 127 -5.20 -27.00 -0.06
CA LYS A 127 -6.31 -26.34 -0.74
C LYS A 127 -6.01 -26.32 -2.24
N ILE A 128 -6.85 -26.96 -3.04
CA ILE A 128 -6.58 -27.21 -4.46
C ILE A 128 -7.40 -26.27 -5.32
N ILE A 129 -6.74 -25.63 -6.28
CA ILE A 129 -7.35 -24.86 -7.36
C ILE A 129 -7.21 -25.67 -8.64
N ASP A 130 -8.33 -25.96 -9.30
CA ASP A 130 -8.38 -26.87 -10.46
C ASP A 130 -7.62 -26.34 -11.69
N LYS A 131 -7.42 -25.04 -11.81
CA LYS A 131 -6.72 -24.39 -12.93
C LYS A 131 -5.79 -23.30 -12.44
N LYS A 132 -4.70 -23.04 -13.18
CA LYS A 132 -3.80 -21.93 -12.89
C LYS A 132 -4.59 -20.61 -12.77
N PRO A 133 -4.58 -19.95 -11.60
CA PRO A 133 -5.19 -18.63 -11.45
C PRO A 133 -4.41 -17.58 -12.26
N ASP A 134 -5.04 -16.41 -12.51
CA ASP A 134 -4.32 -15.26 -13.01
C ASP A 134 -3.28 -14.76 -12.00
N GLU A 135 -2.32 -13.98 -12.49
CA GLU A 135 -1.19 -13.49 -11.69
C GLU A 135 -1.65 -12.70 -10.47
N LEU A 136 -2.62 -11.80 -10.64
CA LEU A 136 -3.15 -10.99 -9.54
C LEU A 136 -3.76 -11.87 -8.44
N LYS A 137 -4.53 -12.87 -8.81
CA LYS A 137 -5.15 -13.81 -7.86
C LYS A 137 -4.11 -14.63 -7.09
N ILE A 138 -3.05 -15.08 -7.77
CA ILE A 138 -1.92 -15.76 -7.12
C ILE A 138 -1.29 -14.84 -6.06
N ARG A 139 -0.95 -13.58 -6.43
CA ARG A 139 -0.33 -12.61 -5.51
C ARG A 139 -1.23 -12.26 -4.31
N LEU A 140 -2.53 -12.16 -4.53
CA LEU A 140 -3.49 -11.92 -3.44
C LEU A 140 -3.61 -13.11 -2.49
N LEU A 141 -3.62 -14.34 -2.99
CA LEU A 141 -3.63 -15.53 -2.14
C LEU A 141 -2.34 -15.63 -1.30
N GLN A 142 -1.19 -15.31 -1.88
CA GLN A 142 0.08 -15.22 -1.16
C GLN A 142 0.05 -14.10 -0.11
N TRP A 143 -0.54 -12.95 -0.43
CA TRP A 143 -0.69 -11.85 0.52
C TRP A 143 -1.57 -12.20 1.70
N VAL A 144 -2.72 -12.83 1.46
CA VAL A 144 -3.64 -13.29 2.52
C VAL A 144 -2.91 -14.24 3.48
N GLU A 145 -2.18 -15.22 2.95
CA GLU A 145 -1.40 -16.16 3.77
C GLU A 145 -0.29 -15.45 4.57
N ASN A 146 0.43 -14.53 3.92
CA ASN A 146 1.50 -13.79 4.54
C ASN A 146 1.03 -12.73 5.54
N SER A 147 -0.19 -12.17 5.38
CA SER A 147 -0.73 -11.15 6.27
C SER A 147 -1.02 -11.65 7.69
N GLU A 148 -1.22 -12.96 7.85
CA GLU A 148 -1.41 -13.63 9.14
C GLU A 148 -0.08 -13.83 9.90
N ARG A 149 1.05 -13.50 9.27
CA ARG A 149 2.39 -13.72 9.84
C ARG A 149 2.92 -12.45 10.48
N THR A 150 3.45 -12.60 11.69
CA THR A 150 4.05 -11.51 12.46
C THR A 150 5.55 -11.33 12.21
N ASP A 151 6.20 -12.33 11.59
CA ASP A 151 7.64 -12.42 11.39
C ASP A 151 8.17 -11.83 10.07
N LEU A 152 7.29 -11.30 9.19
CA LEU A 152 7.71 -10.70 7.93
C LEU A 152 8.38 -9.34 8.15
N SER A 153 9.58 -9.18 7.57
CA SER A 153 10.26 -7.89 7.53
C SER A 153 9.47 -6.84 6.73
N LEU A 154 9.72 -5.57 6.98
CA LEU A 154 9.13 -4.50 6.17
C LEU A 154 9.57 -4.59 4.71
N HIS A 155 10.81 -5.03 4.46
CA HIS A 155 11.33 -5.28 3.12
C HIS A 155 10.49 -6.32 2.36
N ASP A 156 10.27 -7.48 2.97
CA ASP A 156 9.49 -8.55 2.34
C ASP A 156 8.04 -8.15 2.08
N ARG A 157 7.44 -7.41 3.05
CA ARG A 157 6.08 -6.86 2.87
C ARG A 157 6.01 -5.90 1.70
N LEU A 158 7.03 -5.03 1.54
CA LEU A 158 7.08 -4.07 0.43
C LEU A 158 7.24 -4.78 -0.91
N LEU A 159 8.13 -5.78 -1.00
CA LEU A 159 8.31 -6.58 -2.22
C LEU A 159 7.00 -7.29 -2.61
N ASN A 160 6.35 -7.96 -1.66
CA ASN A 160 5.05 -8.60 -1.91
C ASN A 160 4.00 -7.59 -2.37
N PHE A 161 3.97 -6.41 -1.75
CA PHE A 161 3.04 -5.34 -2.12
C PHE A 161 3.33 -4.81 -3.53
N GLU A 162 4.60 -4.58 -3.89
CA GLU A 162 5.00 -4.17 -5.24
C GLU A 162 4.55 -5.19 -6.30
N MET A 163 4.68 -6.49 -6.03
CA MET A 163 4.21 -7.53 -6.95
C MET A 163 2.69 -7.50 -7.15
N ILE A 164 1.92 -7.25 -6.08
CA ILE A 164 0.46 -7.11 -6.19
C ILE A 164 0.09 -5.89 -7.04
N VAL A 165 0.71 -4.73 -6.76
CA VAL A 165 0.43 -3.50 -7.49
C VAL A 165 0.81 -3.64 -8.96
N ASN A 166 1.93 -4.29 -9.27
CA ASN A 166 2.35 -4.59 -10.65
C ASN A 166 1.34 -5.51 -11.36
N ALA A 167 0.93 -6.60 -10.72
CA ALA A 167 -0.06 -7.52 -11.28
C ALA A 167 -1.42 -6.83 -11.50
N TYR A 168 -1.83 -5.99 -10.54
CA TYR A 168 -3.06 -5.19 -10.66
C TYR A 168 -2.98 -4.16 -11.79
N ALA A 169 -1.88 -3.43 -11.90
CA ALA A 169 -1.65 -2.45 -12.96
C ALA A 169 -1.70 -3.11 -14.35
N LYS A 170 -1.08 -4.28 -14.49
CA LYS A 170 -1.09 -5.10 -15.72
C LYS A 170 -2.51 -5.58 -16.05
N ALA A 171 -3.24 -6.10 -15.08
CA ALA A 171 -4.60 -6.61 -15.27
C ALA A 171 -5.60 -5.49 -15.63
N SER A 172 -5.41 -4.29 -15.07
CA SER A 172 -6.31 -3.14 -15.25
C SER A 172 -5.81 -2.13 -16.29
N ASN A 173 -4.67 -2.39 -16.92
CA ASN A 173 -4.04 -1.55 -17.96
C ASN A 173 -3.88 -0.07 -17.57
N PHE A 174 -3.34 0.19 -16.37
CA PHE A 174 -3.05 1.55 -15.90
C PHE A 174 -1.58 1.70 -15.44
N ASN A 175 -1.12 2.94 -15.28
CA ASN A 175 0.23 3.21 -14.78
C ASN A 175 0.26 3.10 -13.24
N ILE A 176 1.27 2.43 -12.68
CA ILE A 176 1.46 2.24 -11.25
C ILE A 176 1.48 3.58 -10.49
N ASN A 177 2.05 4.63 -11.07
CA ASN A 177 2.11 5.95 -10.46
C ASN A 177 0.73 6.57 -10.24
N ASP A 178 -0.27 6.16 -11.00
CA ASP A 178 -1.64 6.68 -10.95
C ASP A 178 -2.52 5.95 -9.92
N ILE A 179 -2.01 4.88 -9.29
CA ILE A 179 -2.75 4.15 -8.26
C ILE A 179 -3.07 5.07 -7.07
N ARG A 180 -4.33 5.09 -6.65
CA ARG A 180 -4.77 5.91 -5.54
C ARG A 180 -4.72 5.12 -4.22
N PRO A 181 -4.55 5.78 -3.07
CA PRO A 181 -4.62 5.10 -1.77
C PRO A 181 -5.92 4.32 -1.53
N VAL A 182 -7.04 4.77 -2.10
CA VAL A 182 -8.32 4.05 -2.01
C VAL A 182 -8.28 2.73 -2.77
N ASP A 183 -7.61 2.70 -3.94
CA ASP A 183 -7.48 1.48 -4.74
C ASP A 183 -6.58 0.47 -4.01
N ILE A 184 -5.49 0.93 -3.39
CA ILE A 184 -4.63 0.12 -2.53
C ILE A 184 -5.41 -0.42 -1.32
N SER A 185 -6.16 0.45 -0.64
CA SER A 185 -6.98 0.08 0.53
C SER A 185 -7.91 -1.09 0.22
N ASN A 186 -8.60 -1.02 -0.93
CA ASN A 186 -9.52 -2.06 -1.37
C ASN A 186 -8.79 -3.33 -1.83
N LEU A 187 -7.65 -3.16 -2.53
CA LEU A 187 -6.89 -4.26 -3.11
C LEU A 187 -6.33 -5.21 -2.04
N ILE A 188 -5.78 -4.67 -0.96
CA ILE A 188 -5.12 -5.45 0.09
C ILE A 188 -5.85 -5.46 1.44
N GLY A 189 -7.04 -4.86 1.53
CA GLY A 189 -7.87 -4.88 2.74
C GLY A 189 -7.29 -4.08 3.91
N CYS A 190 -6.59 -2.95 3.66
CA CYS A 190 -5.99 -2.13 4.70
C CYS A 190 -6.69 -0.78 4.88
N SER A 191 -6.40 -0.08 5.98
CA SER A 191 -6.93 1.28 6.20
C SER A 191 -6.38 2.29 5.19
N LYS A 192 -7.16 3.33 4.86
CA LYS A 192 -6.72 4.41 3.95
C LYS A 192 -5.42 5.10 4.37
N PRO A 193 -5.17 5.42 5.66
CA PRO A 193 -3.88 5.96 6.10
C PRO A 193 -2.73 4.99 5.82
N HIS A 194 -2.91 3.69 6.08
CA HIS A 194 -1.90 2.68 5.79
C HIS A 194 -1.62 2.57 4.29
N ALA A 195 -2.67 2.58 3.46
CA ALA A 195 -2.56 2.60 2.00
C ALA A 195 -1.80 3.83 1.49
N SER A 196 -2.02 5.02 2.11
CA SER A 196 -1.28 6.24 1.78
C SER A 196 0.21 6.10 2.09
N ASN A 197 0.56 5.51 3.22
CA ASN A 197 1.94 5.24 3.58
C ASN A 197 2.60 4.25 2.60
N LEU A 198 1.92 3.14 2.27
CA LEU A 198 2.40 2.16 1.28
C LEU A 198 2.64 2.82 -0.09
N LYS A 199 1.75 3.70 -0.52
CA LYS A 199 1.96 4.46 -1.77
C LYS A 199 3.24 5.30 -1.75
N LEU A 200 3.56 5.94 -0.62
CA LEU A 200 4.81 6.69 -0.48
C LEU A 200 6.03 5.77 -0.57
N LEU A 201 5.97 4.58 0.02
CA LEU A 201 7.05 3.61 -0.03
C LEU A 201 7.28 3.05 -1.43
N LEU A 202 6.24 2.89 -2.27
CA LEU A 202 6.41 2.50 -3.69
C LEU A 202 7.29 3.49 -4.45
N ALA A 203 7.17 4.78 -4.14
CA ALA A 203 7.93 5.86 -4.76
C ALA A 203 9.22 6.21 -3.98
N ALA A 204 9.64 5.37 -3.03
CA ALA A 204 10.81 5.65 -2.20
C ALA A 204 12.11 5.65 -3.01
N ASP A 205 12.96 6.63 -2.72
CA ASP A 205 14.29 6.76 -3.30
C ASP A 205 15.23 5.62 -2.83
N GLN A 206 16.35 5.42 -3.53
CA GLN A 206 17.26 4.30 -3.26
C GLN A 206 17.86 4.31 -1.86
N ASP A 207 18.13 5.48 -1.27
CA ASP A 207 18.63 5.62 0.10
C ASP A 207 17.65 5.03 1.12
N ILE A 208 16.37 5.33 0.97
CA ILE A 208 15.30 4.79 1.83
C ILE A 208 15.10 3.29 1.58
N ARG A 209 15.09 2.85 0.31
CA ARG A 209 14.99 1.43 -0.04
C ARG A 209 16.12 0.61 0.58
N LYS A 210 17.35 1.13 0.61
CA LYS A 210 18.49 0.50 1.27
C LYS A 210 18.26 0.31 2.77
N ILE A 211 17.73 1.32 3.45
CA ILE A 211 17.45 1.25 4.90
C ILE A 211 16.37 0.22 5.21
N ILE A 212 15.35 0.12 4.34
CA ILE A 212 14.30 -0.91 4.44
C ILE A 212 14.92 -2.31 4.26
N ALA A 213 15.76 -2.49 3.22
CA ALA A 213 16.42 -3.76 2.93
C ALA A 213 17.37 -4.21 4.05
N GLU A 214 18.09 -3.27 4.67
CA GLU A 214 18.96 -3.51 5.82
C GLU A 214 18.18 -3.67 7.15
N ASN A 215 16.85 -3.61 7.10
CA ASN A 215 15.94 -3.73 8.24
C ASN A 215 16.26 -2.76 9.42
N LYS A 216 16.87 -1.60 9.10
CA LYS A 216 17.27 -0.59 10.10
C LYS A 216 16.08 0.15 10.69
N ILE A 217 15.00 0.29 9.92
CA ILE A 217 13.74 0.90 10.35
C ILE A 217 12.59 0.01 9.87
N SER A 218 11.83 -0.54 10.82
CA SER A 218 10.68 -1.43 10.53
C SER A 218 9.32 -0.71 10.57
N ASN A 219 9.29 0.51 11.10
CA ASN A 219 8.04 1.27 11.23
C ASN A 219 7.69 1.99 9.92
N ILE A 220 6.57 1.58 9.31
CA ILE A 220 6.11 2.09 8.01
C ILE A 220 5.77 3.58 8.04
N GLU A 221 5.26 4.10 9.16
CA GLU A 221 4.92 5.53 9.29
C GLU A 221 6.19 6.40 9.34
N LYS A 222 7.24 5.94 10.04
CA LYS A 222 8.53 6.62 10.04
C LYS A 222 9.10 6.70 8.62
N ILE A 223 9.11 5.58 7.90
CA ILE A 223 9.58 5.55 6.50
C ILE A 223 8.74 6.48 5.61
N ALA A 224 7.41 6.47 5.77
CA ALA A 224 6.54 7.35 4.99
C ALA A 224 6.82 8.84 5.24
N ILE A 225 7.23 9.23 6.45
CA ILE A 225 7.69 10.59 6.75
C ILE A 225 9.01 10.88 6.01
N LEU A 226 9.98 9.95 6.08
CA LEU A 226 11.27 10.12 5.40
C LEU A 226 11.12 10.27 3.88
N CYS A 227 10.20 9.53 3.25
CA CYS A 227 9.89 9.66 1.82
C CYS A 227 9.39 11.06 1.41
N GLN A 228 8.83 11.83 2.34
CA GLN A 228 8.28 13.15 2.07
C GLN A 228 9.33 14.26 2.20
N ILE A 229 10.49 14.01 2.81
CA ILE A 229 11.58 14.97 2.95
C ILE A 229 12.36 15.00 1.63
N LYS A 230 12.33 16.12 0.91
CA LYS A 230 12.96 16.28 -0.41
C LYS A 230 14.41 16.72 -0.34
N ASP A 231 14.76 17.54 0.64
CA ASP A 231 16.15 17.94 0.86
C ASP A 231 16.98 16.75 1.35
N LEU A 232 18.04 16.41 0.63
CA LEU A 232 18.86 15.21 0.89
C LEU A 232 19.63 15.32 2.22
N ASN A 233 20.12 16.51 2.58
CA ASN A 233 20.87 16.69 3.82
C ASN A 233 19.95 16.55 5.03
N LEU A 234 18.78 17.17 4.95
CA LEU A 234 17.76 17.09 5.97
C LEU A 234 17.24 15.66 6.13
N ARG A 235 17.01 14.97 5.00
CA ARG A 235 16.58 13.57 4.98
C ARG A 235 17.62 12.64 5.60
N ASN A 236 18.90 12.78 5.26
CA ASN A 236 19.97 11.99 5.85
C ASN A 236 20.04 12.16 7.37
N LYS A 237 19.89 13.39 7.87
CA LYS A 237 19.83 13.66 9.30
C LYS A 237 18.61 12.98 9.95
N ALA A 238 17.43 13.14 9.35
CA ALA A 238 16.20 12.50 9.81
C ALA A 238 16.29 10.97 9.81
N ILE A 239 16.99 10.37 8.84
CA ILE A 239 17.27 8.94 8.79
C ILE A 239 18.12 8.50 9.97
N GLN A 240 19.21 9.21 10.26
CA GLN A 240 20.08 8.88 11.40
C GLN A 240 19.31 8.98 12.73
N ASP A 241 18.52 10.03 12.91
CA ASP A 241 17.71 10.20 14.11
C ASP A 241 16.64 9.08 14.20
N ALA A 242 16.03 8.69 13.09
CA ALA A 242 15.07 7.59 13.05
C ALA A 242 15.69 6.24 13.45
N ILE A 243 16.92 5.96 13.00
CA ILE A 243 17.71 4.77 13.38
C ILE A 243 18.06 4.83 14.87
N ASN A 244 18.39 6.00 15.39
CA ASN A 244 18.71 6.22 16.82
C ASN A 244 17.47 6.26 17.72
N GLY A 245 16.27 5.98 17.19
CA GLY A 245 15.06 5.84 17.99
C GLY A 245 14.14 7.05 18.04
N ALA A 246 14.37 8.10 17.24
CA ALA A 246 13.51 9.29 17.21
C ALA A 246 12.03 8.90 17.06
N THR A 247 11.15 9.64 17.73
CA THR A 247 9.71 9.41 17.69
C THR A 247 9.09 9.93 16.38
N LEU A 248 7.84 9.52 16.09
CA LEU A 248 7.09 10.09 14.94
C LEU A 248 6.92 11.61 15.04
N VAL A 249 6.79 12.13 16.27
CA VAL A 249 6.66 13.57 16.52
C VAL A 249 7.94 14.30 16.15
N ASP A 250 9.10 13.74 16.52
CA ASP A 250 10.40 14.34 16.19
C ASP A 250 10.65 14.33 14.67
N LEU A 251 10.31 13.24 14.01
CA LEU A 251 10.45 13.15 12.55
C LEU A 251 9.52 14.11 11.80
N LYS A 252 8.31 14.37 12.30
CA LYS A 252 7.40 15.36 11.70
C LYS A 252 7.96 16.79 11.73
N LYS A 253 8.81 17.15 12.70
CA LYS A 253 9.50 18.46 12.71
C LYS A 253 10.37 18.66 11.47
N TYR A 254 10.97 17.58 10.96
CA TYR A 254 11.73 17.62 9.71
C TYR A 254 10.87 17.93 8.49
N LEU A 255 9.59 17.54 8.48
CA LEU A 255 8.66 17.94 7.41
C LEU A 255 8.37 19.44 7.43
N GLU A 256 8.22 20.02 8.62
CA GLU A 256 8.01 21.47 8.80
C GLU A 256 9.22 22.25 8.28
N ILE A 257 10.43 21.85 8.66
CA ILE A 257 11.69 22.46 8.18
C ILE A 257 11.82 22.28 6.65
N ASN A 258 11.55 21.09 6.13
CA ASN A 258 11.59 20.82 4.69
C ASN A 258 10.60 21.68 3.90
N PHE A 259 9.43 21.95 4.48
CA PHE A 259 8.44 22.84 3.90
C PHE A 259 8.97 24.29 3.83
N GLU A 260 9.58 24.79 4.90
CA GLU A 260 10.17 26.13 4.96
C GLU A 260 11.34 26.29 3.96
N ILE A 261 12.23 25.29 3.84
CA ILE A 261 13.34 25.29 2.87
C ILE A 261 12.80 25.36 1.44
N ASN A 262 11.82 24.53 1.09
CA ASN A 262 11.27 24.52 -0.26
C ASN A 262 10.57 25.84 -0.61
N HIS A 263 9.90 26.46 0.33
CA HIS A 263 9.32 27.80 0.11
C HIS A 263 10.37 28.91 -0.01
N GLN A 264 11.52 28.81 0.65
CA GLN A 264 12.61 29.77 0.46
C GLN A 264 13.27 29.65 -0.92
N HIS A 265 13.37 28.43 -1.48
CA HIS A 265 13.90 28.21 -2.84
C HIS A 265 12.94 28.65 -3.96
N GLU A 266 11.63 28.56 -3.77
CA GLU A 266 10.63 29.08 -4.72
C GLU A 266 10.60 30.62 -4.73
N HIS A 267 11.01 31.30 -3.64
CA HIS A 267 11.03 32.75 -3.54
C HIS A 267 12.10 33.46 -4.39
N VAL A 268 13.03 32.74 -5.04
CA VAL A 268 14.04 33.34 -5.92
C VAL A 268 13.54 33.55 -7.37
N MET A 269 12.42 32.95 -7.79
CA MET A 269 11.96 33.01 -9.18
C MET A 269 10.50 33.46 -9.41
N VAL A 270 9.68 33.71 -8.40
CA VAL A 270 8.34 34.27 -8.57
C VAL A 270 8.00 35.18 -7.40
N SER A 271 7.85 36.46 -7.69
CA SER A 271 7.28 37.49 -6.83
C SER A 271 5.99 36.97 -6.13
N SER A 272 6.02 37.00 -4.79
CA SER A 272 4.91 37.18 -3.86
C SER A 272 3.56 36.52 -4.16
N TYR A 273 3.36 35.29 -3.70
CA TYR A 273 2.08 34.87 -3.15
C TYR A 273 2.29 34.41 -1.70
N VAL A 274 2.17 35.33 -0.78
CA VAL A 274 2.01 35.01 0.65
C VAL A 274 0.65 34.35 0.78
N ARG A 275 0.59 33.01 0.79
CA ARG A 275 -0.61 32.28 1.25
C ARG A 275 -0.78 32.63 2.72
N GLY A 276 -1.66 33.59 2.99
CA GLY A 276 -2.10 33.92 4.34
C GLY A 276 -2.53 32.64 5.07
N LYS A 277 -2.29 32.56 6.38
CA LYS A 277 -2.81 31.46 7.22
C LYS A 277 -4.30 31.32 6.95
N LYS A 278 -4.74 30.11 6.54
CA LYS A 278 -6.17 29.84 6.37
C LYS A 278 -6.91 30.18 7.64
N ILE A 279 -7.78 31.19 7.55
CA ILE A 279 -8.70 31.55 8.64
C ILE A 279 -9.96 30.73 8.46
N SER A 280 -10.26 29.86 9.43
CA SER A 280 -11.52 29.12 9.42
C SER A 280 -12.61 30.00 10.04
N LEU A 281 -13.59 30.40 9.24
CA LEU A 281 -14.71 31.23 9.68
C LEU A 281 -15.85 30.41 10.34
N GLY A 282 -15.61 29.11 10.60
CA GLY A 282 -16.62 28.21 11.16
C GLY A 282 -17.63 27.72 10.13
N SER A 283 -18.73 27.14 10.61
CA SER A 283 -19.84 26.65 9.78
C SER A 283 -21.11 27.45 10.04
N ILE A 284 -21.84 27.77 8.96
CA ILE A 284 -23.11 28.48 9.05
C ILE A 284 -24.24 27.46 8.92
N ASN A 285 -24.94 27.18 10.02
CA ASN A 285 -26.05 26.21 10.06
C ASN A 285 -27.41 26.81 9.75
N ASN A 286 -27.54 28.17 9.71
CA ASN A 286 -28.76 28.88 9.46
C ASN A 286 -28.75 29.53 8.06
N ILE A 287 -29.68 29.11 7.20
CA ILE A 287 -29.79 29.61 5.82
C ILE A 287 -30.07 31.13 5.75
N ASN A 288 -30.83 31.68 6.69
CA ASN A 288 -31.09 33.11 6.72
C ASN A 288 -29.86 33.93 7.11
N ALA A 289 -29.02 33.39 7.99
CA ALA A 289 -27.73 34.00 8.31
C ALA A 289 -26.78 33.94 7.07
N ALA A 290 -26.75 32.83 6.35
CA ALA A 290 -26.00 32.72 5.12
C ALA A 290 -26.45 33.69 4.02
N LYS A 291 -27.76 33.88 3.86
CA LYS A 291 -28.35 34.89 2.94
C LYS A 291 -27.90 36.30 3.29
N LYS A 292 -27.98 36.69 4.59
CA LYS A 292 -27.55 38.02 5.06
C LYS A 292 -26.06 38.26 4.79
N ILE A 293 -25.19 37.28 5.11
CA ILE A 293 -23.77 37.39 4.87
C ILE A 293 -23.50 37.50 3.37
N PHE A 294 -24.16 36.72 2.55
CA PHE A 294 -24.04 36.80 1.09
C PHE A 294 -24.40 38.19 0.56
N CYS A 295 -25.50 38.78 0.98
CA CYS A 295 -25.91 40.14 0.57
C CYS A 295 -24.86 41.18 0.98
N ILE A 296 -24.36 41.14 2.21
CA ILE A 296 -23.34 42.07 2.69
C ILE A 296 -22.06 41.97 1.87
N LEU A 297 -21.59 40.75 1.60
CA LEU A 297 -20.38 40.54 0.83
C LEU A 297 -20.57 40.90 -0.64
N LEU A 298 -21.75 40.65 -1.22
CA LEU A 298 -22.06 41.00 -2.60
C LEU A 298 -21.97 42.53 -2.86
N ASP A 299 -22.31 43.33 -1.86
CA ASP A 299 -22.22 44.79 -1.95
C ASP A 299 -20.77 45.31 -2.07
N HIS A 300 -19.80 44.54 -1.56
CA HIS A 300 -18.37 44.84 -1.63
C HIS A 300 -17.64 44.27 -2.87
N VAL A 301 -18.36 43.57 -3.76
CA VAL A 301 -17.80 43.10 -5.03
C VAL A 301 -17.76 44.25 -6.03
N GLU A 302 -16.56 44.63 -6.45
CA GLU A 302 -16.34 45.75 -7.42
C GLU A 302 -16.59 45.32 -8.87
N ASP A 303 -16.38 44.04 -9.22
CA ASP A 303 -16.61 43.48 -10.54
C ASP A 303 -18.11 43.45 -10.86
N ARG A 304 -18.53 44.34 -11.78
CA ARG A 304 -19.93 44.48 -12.23
C ARG A 304 -20.49 43.22 -12.88
N MET A 305 -19.66 42.48 -13.64
CA MET A 305 -20.11 41.24 -14.31
C MET A 305 -20.29 40.12 -13.28
N LEU A 306 -19.38 40.00 -12.34
CA LEU A 306 -19.48 39.03 -11.26
C LEU A 306 -20.70 39.33 -10.36
N LYS A 307 -20.91 40.59 -9.99
CA LYS A 307 -22.05 41.05 -9.19
C LYS A 307 -23.39 40.71 -9.88
N THR A 308 -23.50 40.93 -11.18
CA THR A 308 -24.71 40.62 -11.97
C THR A 308 -24.96 39.10 -12.05
N ASN A 309 -23.93 38.28 -12.16
CA ASN A 309 -24.06 36.84 -12.21
C ASN A 309 -24.46 36.27 -10.83
N LEU A 310 -23.87 36.79 -9.76
CA LEU A 310 -24.15 36.36 -8.39
C LEU A 310 -25.54 36.80 -7.89
N SER A 311 -26.09 37.93 -8.41
CA SER A 311 -27.46 38.37 -8.07
C SER A 311 -28.55 37.41 -8.58
N LYS A 312 -28.24 36.52 -9.52
CA LYS A 312 -29.15 35.50 -10.07
C LYS A 312 -29.12 34.16 -9.34
N VAL A 313 -28.33 34.03 -8.28
CA VAL A 313 -28.16 32.76 -7.52
C VAL A 313 -29.45 32.43 -6.78
N ASN A 314 -29.83 31.15 -6.81
CA ASN A 314 -30.99 30.66 -6.05
C ASN A 314 -30.70 30.68 -4.53
N MET A 315 -31.29 31.66 -3.86
CA MET A 315 -31.09 31.90 -2.42
C MET A 315 -31.80 30.89 -1.52
N ASP A 316 -32.65 30.03 -2.06
CA ASP A 316 -33.33 28.99 -1.28
C ASP A 316 -32.58 27.65 -1.27
N ASN A 317 -31.52 27.52 -2.10
CA ASN A 317 -30.67 26.34 -2.14
C ASN A 317 -29.36 26.58 -1.36
N PRO A 318 -29.11 25.87 -0.23
CA PRO A 318 -27.89 26.03 0.55
C PRO A 318 -26.60 25.77 -0.22
N ARG A 319 -26.64 24.88 -1.22
CA ARG A 319 -25.46 24.55 -2.05
C ARG A 319 -25.08 25.70 -2.97
N ASP A 320 -26.07 26.38 -3.52
CA ASP A 320 -25.84 27.50 -4.44
C ASP A 320 -25.35 28.72 -3.67
N ILE A 321 -25.90 29.00 -2.48
CA ILE A 321 -25.37 30.05 -1.59
C ILE A 321 -23.92 29.74 -1.17
N SER A 322 -23.61 28.50 -0.81
CA SER A 322 -22.25 28.11 -0.42
C SER A 322 -21.25 28.27 -1.56
N ARG A 323 -21.64 27.93 -2.79
CA ARG A 323 -20.82 28.12 -3.98
C ARG A 323 -20.60 29.61 -4.28
N ALA A 324 -21.65 30.40 -4.21
CA ALA A 324 -21.59 31.83 -4.45
C ALA A 324 -20.75 32.58 -3.39
N LEU A 325 -20.87 32.24 -2.11
CA LEU A 325 -20.01 32.76 -1.04
C LEU A 325 -18.51 32.45 -1.28
N LYS A 326 -18.18 31.25 -1.71
CA LYS A 326 -16.80 30.89 -2.03
C LYS A 326 -16.27 31.73 -3.19
N THR A 327 -17.10 31.98 -4.22
CA THR A 327 -16.71 32.81 -5.37
C THR A 327 -16.46 34.26 -4.95
N ILE A 328 -17.30 34.83 -4.08
CA ILE A 328 -17.10 36.19 -3.55
C ILE A 328 -15.80 36.27 -2.75
N ILE A 329 -15.58 35.33 -1.82
CA ILE A 329 -14.35 35.32 -1.00
C ILE A 329 -13.10 35.24 -1.89
N SER A 330 -13.10 34.34 -2.90
CA SER A 330 -11.99 34.25 -3.83
C SER A 330 -11.76 35.51 -4.66
N SER A 331 -12.82 36.25 -5.00
CA SER A 331 -12.73 37.53 -5.69
C SER A 331 -12.16 38.64 -4.78
N LEU A 332 -12.57 38.67 -3.51
CA LEU A 332 -12.04 39.62 -2.54
C LEU A 332 -10.57 39.33 -2.16
N GLU A 333 -10.14 38.09 -2.20
CA GLU A 333 -8.72 37.71 -2.02
C GLU A 333 -7.83 38.20 -3.16
N GLN A 334 -8.36 38.33 -4.39
CA GLN A 334 -7.64 38.79 -5.58
C GLN A 334 -7.54 40.31 -5.71
N VAL A 335 -8.36 41.07 -5.00
CA VAL A 335 -8.40 42.55 -5.09
C VAL A 335 -7.36 43.21 -4.16
N ASN A 336 -6.73 42.46 -3.23
CA ASN A 336 -5.74 42.98 -2.29
C ASN A 336 -4.27 42.70 -2.70
N ASP A 337 -4.04 42.31 -3.96
CA ASP A 337 -2.74 42.31 -4.64
C ASP A 337 -2.71 43.42 -5.72
#